data_76a5cc2fba8b8dcf5b95aef91bc49c67
#
_entry.id   76a5cc2fba8b8dcf5b95aef91bc49c67
#
_cell.length_a   1.000
_cell.length_b   1.000
_cell.length_c   1.000
_cell.angle_alpha   90.00
_cell.angle_beta   90.00
_cell.angle_gamma   90.00
#
_symmetry.space_group_name_H-M   'P 1'
#
loop_
_entity.id
_entity.type
_entity.pdbx_description
1 polymer ?
#
loop_
_entity_poly.entity_id
_entity_poly.type
_entity_poly.pdbx_seq_one_letter_code
_entity_poly.pdbx_strand_id
1 'polypeptide(L)'
;MSYRKRKKQLAAALSACAVLLAGSFAYAPMPVANAGLLSAGDVVGALFDGVAYSVQINKQIKYYNNTEEGRQELLQQIKDQYGVNEDYALNARLDGIMSNLTSAIASVDPTIYDKPYLYFINNEKSFNAFCTLGHDMSVNTGLFDVLTNDDEIAVVLGHEMGHGQKDHPAIGAKRSIGPAVLAAATGGSILGNLAANAWNNQGITKPQEKEADALAFEYITHSNYNPGATAAIWQRVIDKSNGSKTPEIFYWAYGGSDHPSDTSRRDTAAEKLEAYSGKHVSIDKDEGVVKVNKQEFVKPAAAGDMSAKERAYFVMGNLAAAYHNGHNKEAATVEGQTVKLGAQPIMTCVDGDESPEVLAERLNKIK
;
A
#
# COMPACT_ATOMS: atom_id res chain seq x y z
N MET A 1 -39.18 3.61 24.09
CA MET A 1 -38.58 3.49 22.75
C MET A 1 -38.73 2.03 22.31
N SER A 2 -39.38 1.74 21.15
CA SER A 2 -39.77 0.34 20.83
C SER A 2 -38.51 -0.47 20.38
N TYR A 3 -38.49 -1.75 20.71
CA TYR A 3 -37.46 -2.72 20.33
C TYR A 3 -37.10 -2.69 18.82
N ARG A 4 -38.05 -2.39 17.94
CA ARG A 4 -37.84 -2.19 16.50
C ARG A 4 -37.01 -0.92 16.16
N LYS A 5 -37.14 0.16 16.94
CA LYS A 5 -36.33 1.37 16.75
C LYS A 5 -34.87 1.12 17.14
N ARG A 6 -34.65 0.40 18.24
CA ARG A 6 -33.29 -0.02 18.68
C ARG A 6 -32.60 -0.94 17.66
N LYS A 7 -33.32 -1.92 17.08
CA LYS A 7 -32.77 -2.79 16.03
C LYS A 7 -32.37 -2.02 14.76
N LYS A 8 -33.18 -1.06 14.32
CA LYS A 8 -32.86 -0.22 13.15
C LYS A 8 -31.67 0.71 13.42
N GLN A 9 -31.55 1.25 14.61
CA GLN A 9 -30.41 2.07 15.01
C GLN A 9 -29.12 1.24 15.16
N LEU A 10 -29.22 0.01 15.68
CA LEU A 10 -28.09 -0.91 15.78
C LEU A 10 -27.61 -1.39 14.40
N ALA A 11 -28.53 -1.72 13.49
CA ALA A 11 -28.20 -2.11 12.12
C ALA A 11 -27.55 -0.98 11.32
N ALA A 12 -28.07 0.25 11.47
CA ALA A 12 -27.44 1.44 10.86
C ALA A 12 -26.04 1.72 11.44
N ALA A 13 -25.87 1.49 12.76
CA ALA A 13 -24.58 1.63 13.43
C ALA A 13 -23.55 0.61 12.94
N LEU A 14 -23.97 -0.64 12.77
CA LEU A 14 -23.10 -1.75 12.32
C LEU A 14 -22.72 -1.62 10.83
N SER A 15 -23.66 -1.21 9.98
CA SER A 15 -23.36 -0.91 8.56
C SER A 15 -22.37 0.25 8.42
N ALA A 16 -22.48 1.29 9.25
CA ALA A 16 -21.55 2.40 9.23
C ALA A 16 -20.13 2.00 9.74
N CYS A 17 -20.00 1.05 10.68
CA CYS A 17 -18.69 0.53 11.09
C CYS A 17 -17.96 -0.21 9.95
N ALA A 18 -18.68 -0.99 9.16
CA ALA A 18 -18.08 -1.68 8.01
C ALA A 18 -17.61 -0.70 6.93
N VAL A 19 -18.41 0.35 6.67
CA VAL A 19 -18.10 1.44 5.72
C VAL A 19 -16.92 2.30 6.20
N LEU A 20 -16.74 2.47 7.52
CA LEU A 20 -15.71 3.32 8.12
C LEU A 20 -14.31 2.69 8.12
N LEU A 21 -14.22 1.37 7.99
CA LEU A 21 -12.94 0.67 7.82
C LEU A 21 -12.41 0.76 6.38
N ALA A 22 -13.25 1.19 5.43
CA ALA A 22 -12.99 1.19 4.01
C ALA A 22 -12.67 2.56 3.37
N GLY A 23 -12.38 3.63 4.09
CA GLY A 23 -11.71 4.81 3.54
C GLY A 23 -12.55 6.02 3.07
N SER A 24 -11.93 6.95 2.69
CA SER A 24 -12.01 8.27 1.99
C SER A 24 -13.37 8.96 1.81
N PHE A 25 -13.75 9.88 2.73
CA PHE A 25 -14.79 10.89 2.49
C PHE A 25 -14.27 12.33 2.55
N ALA A 26 -14.81 13.16 1.64
CA ALA A 26 -14.55 14.58 1.55
C ALA A 26 -15.03 15.35 2.80
N TYR A 27 -14.24 16.35 3.17
CA TYR A 27 -14.40 17.21 4.34
C TYR A 27 -15.71 18.00 4.31
N ALA A 28 -16.56 17.79 5.32
CA ALA A 28 -17.53 18.77 5.77
C ALA A 28 -17.43 18.89 7.32
N PRO A 29 -17.26 20.09 7.90
CA PRO A 29 -17.15 20.24 9.35
C PRO A 29 -18.51 19.96 10.00
N MET A 30 -18.52 19.05 10.98
CA MET A 30 -19.70 18.78 11.80
C MET A 30 -19.82 19.80 12.95
N PRO A 31 -21.03 20.24 13.32
CA PRO A 31 -21.22 21.17 14.43
C PRO A 31 -20.92 20.51 15.79
N VAL A 32 -20.14 21.20 16.61
CA VAL A 32 -19.82 20.82 17.99
C VAL A 32 -21.07 21.03 18.85
N ALA A 33 -21.63 19.97 19.42
CA ALA A 33 -22.72 20.08 20.37
C ALA A 33 -22.18 20.39 21.76
N ASN A 34 -22.80 21.38 22.44
CA ASN A 34 -22.47 21.82 23.81
C ASN A 34 -22.61 20.66 24.81
N ALA A 35 -21.53 20.40 25.56
CA ALA A 35 -21.51 19.43 26.64
C ALA A 35 -22.20 19.99 27.88
N GLY A 36 -23.39 19.52 28.20
CA GLY A 36 -24.00 19.68 29.50
C GLY A 36 -23.33 18.76 30.53
N LEU A 37 -23.22 19.24 31.78
CA LEU A 37 -22.69 18.46 32.91
C LEU A 37 -23.54 17.18 33.13
N LEU A 38 -22.91 16.01 32.91
CA LEU A 38 -23.53 14.71 33.16
C LEU A 38 -23.50 14.35 34.64
N SER A 39 -24.58 13.74 35.15
CA SER A 39 -24.59 13.18 36.51
C SER A 39 -23.73 11.90 36.60
N ALA A 40 -23.26 11.59 37.81
CA ALA A 40 -22.47 10.35 38.02
C ALA A 40 -23.25 9.08 37.63
N GLY A 41 -24.58 9.11 37.70
CA GLY A 41 -25.44 8.01 37.25
C GLY A 41 -25.47 7.84 35.71
N ASP A 42 -25.45 8.98 35.00
CA ASP A 42 -25.42 8.95 33.52
C ASP A 42 -24.07 8.39 32.99
N VAL A 43 -22.97 8.72 33.69
CA VAL A 43 -21.63 8.20 33.37
C VAL A 43 -21.54 6.70 33.60
N VAL A 44 -22.08 6.21 34.73
CA VAL A 44 -22.10 4.77 35.03
C VAL A 44 -23.00 4.00 34.05
N GLY A 45 -24.18 4.51 33.71
CA GLY A 45 -25.05 3.92 32.69
C GLY A 45 -24.38 3.87 31.30
N ALA A 46 -23.74 4.96 30.90
CA ALA A 46 -23.01 5.04 29.64
C ALA A 46 -21.80 4.09 29.60
N LEU A 47 -21.11 3.87 30.73
CA LEU A 47 -20.01 2.90 30.82
C LEU A 47 -20.51 1.44 30.68
N PHE A 48 -21.64 1.07 31.28
CA PHE A 48 -22.24 -0.27 31.12
C PHE A 48 -22.73 -0.50 29.69
N ASP A 49 -23.40 0.47 29.08
CA ASP A 49 -23.79 0.44 27.68
C ASP A 49 -22.54 0.38 26.77
N GLY A 50 -21.47 1.08 27.12
CA GLY A 50 -20.19 1.07 26.43
C GLY A 50 -19.49 -0.28 26.45
N VAL A 51 -19.50 -1.01 27.56
CA VAL A 51 -18.94 -2.38 27.65
C VAL A 51 -19.74 -3.33 26.77
N ALA A 52 -21.07 -3.32 26.85
CA ALA A 52 -21.93 -4.16 25.99
C ALA A 52 -21.69 -3.84 24.49
N TYR A 53 -21.49 -2.58 24.18
CA TYR A 53 -21.21 -2.10 22.82
C TYR A 53 -19.83 -2.53 22.34
N SER A 54 -18.80 -2.45 23.17
CA SER A 54 -17.44 -2.91 22.80
C SER A 54 -17.41 -4.41 22.53
N VAL A 55 -18.15 -5.22 23.28
CA VAL A 55 -18.32 -6.65 23.03
C VAL A 55 -19.00 -6.91 21.68
N GLN A 56 -20.02 -6.12 21.34
CA GLN A 56 -20.74 -6.23 20.07
C GLN A 56 -19.83 -5.86 18.88
N ILE A 57 -19.07 -4.78 18.99
CA ILE A 57 -18.11 -4.39 17.94
C ILE A 57 -17.03 -5.45 17.76
N ASN A 58 -16.47 -5.99 18.85
CA ASN A 58 -15.47 -7.05 18.76
C ASN A 58 -16.03 -8.33 18.08
N LYS A 59 -17.28 -8.68 18.33
CA LYS A 59 -17.94 -9.79 17.62
C LYS A 59 -18.07 -9.50 16.12
N GLN A 60 -18.43 -8.27 15.77
CA GLN A 60 -18.56 -7.85 14.38
C GLN A 60 -17.20 -7.84 13.65
N ILE A 61 -16.13 -7.32 14.29
CA ILE A 61 -14.77 -7.38 13.74
C ILE A 61 -14.36 -8.84 13.50
N LYS A 62 -14.60 -9.74 14.46
CA LYS A 62 -14.30 -11.16 14.30
C LYS A 62 -15.12 -11.81 13.19
N TYR A 63 -16.37 -11.45 13.04
CA TYR A 63 -17.25 -11.96 11.99
C TYR A 63 -16.70 -11.56 10.61
N TYR A 64 -16.46 -10.28 10.37
CA TYR A 64 -15.93 -9.82 9.09
C TYR A 64 -14.49 -10.26 8.82
N ASN A 65 -13.67 -10.44 9.85
CA ASN A 65 -12.27 -10.81 9.65
C ASN A 65 -12.05 -12.32 9.50
N ASN A 66 -12.89 -13.16 10.11
CA ASN A 66 -12.57 -14.58 10.30
C ASN A 66 -13.64 -15.56 9.77
N THR A 67 -14.76 -15.10 9.22
CA THR A 67 -15.76 -15.97 8.61
C THR A 67 -15.91 -15.66 7.13
N GLU A 68 -16.14 -16.68 6.31
CA GLU A 68 -16.31 -16.48 4.86
C GLU A 68 -17.56 -15.64 4.57
N GLU A 69 -18.66 -15.88 5.26
CA GLU A 69 -19.90 -15.09 5.12
C GLU A 69 -19.67 -13.62 5.45
N GLY A 70 -18.91 -13.34 6.54
CA GLY A 70 -18.60 -11.98 6.95
C GLY A 70 -17.71 -11.26 5.95
N ARG A 71 -16.71 -11.93 5.40
CA ARG A 71 -15.83 -11.39 4.36
C ARG A 71 -16.62 -11.03 3.12
N GLN A 72 -17.46 -11.95 2.61
CA GLN A 72 -18.30 -11.70 1.43
C GLN A 72 -19.29 -10.55 1.66
N GLU A 73 -19.90 -10.49 2.86
CA GLU A 73 -20.80 -9.39 3.23
C GLU A 73 -20.05 -8.05 3.24
N LEU A 74 -18.85 -8.00 3.84
CA LEU A 74 -18.03 -6.79 3.88
C LEU A 74 -17.62 -6.34 2.47
N LEU A 75 -17.12 -7.28 1.65
CA LEU A 75 -16.77 -7.01 0.27
C LEU A 75 -17.96 -6.44 -0.53
N GLN A 76 -19.16 -7.00 -0.35
CA GLN A 76 -20.34 -6.49 -1.03
C GLN A 76 -20.71 -5.08 -0.57
N GLN A 77 -20.60 -4.77 0.73
CA GLN A 77 -20.82 -3.42 1.24
C GLN A 77 -19.83 -2.41 0.65
N ILE A 78 -18.56 -2.79 0.48
CA ILE A 78 -17.54 -1.94 -0.14
C ILE A 78 -17.87 -1.72 -1.62
N LYS A 79 -18.28 -2.78 -2.34
CA LYS A 79 -18.72 -2.68 -3.74
C LYS A 79 -19.93 -1.77 -3.92
N ASP A 80 -20.91 -1.89 -3.03
CA ASP A 80 -22.12 -1.04 -3.07
C ASP A 80 -21.79 0.43 -2.82
N GLN A 81 -20.77 0.71 -2.02
CA GLN A 81 -20.34 2.07 -1.68
C GLN A 81 -19.54 2.73 -2.79
N TYR A 82 -18.54 2.05 -3.35
CA TYR A 82 -17.57 2.64 -4.28
C TYR A 82 -17.86 2.32 -5.76
N GLY A 83 -18.83 1.42 -6.00
CA GLY A 83 -19.10 0.86 -7.31
C GLY A 83 -18.03 -0.13 -7.74
N VAL A 84 -18.32 -0.87 -8.78
CA VAL A 84 -17.39 -1.86 -9.37
C VAL A 84 -17.03 -1.39 -10.78
N ASN A 85 -15.73 -1.41 -11.07
CA ASN A 85 -15.25 -1.16 -12.43
C ASN A 85 -15.34 -2.45 -13.26
N GLU A 86 -16.01 -2.38 -14.39
CA GLU A 86 -16.26 -3.52 -15.29
C GLU A 86 -15.28 -3.58 -16.48
N ASP A 87 -14.24 -2.73 -16.51
CA ASP A 87 -13.24 -2.76 -17.57
C ASP A 87 -12.49 -4.09 -17.53
N TYR A 88 -12.72 -4.90 -18.55
CA TYR A 88 -12.14 -6.24 -18.64
C TYR A 88 -10.61 -6.24 -18.66
N ALA A 89 -9.99 -5.27 -19.35
CA ALA A 89 -8.53 -5.21 -19.46
C ALA A 89 -7.88 -4.83 -18.12
N LEU A 90 -8.46 -3.87 -17.39
CA LEU A 90 -7.99 -3.49 -16.06
C LEU A 90 -8.16 -4.63 -15.05
N ASN A 91 -9.30 -5.31 -15.06
CA ASN A 91 -9.54 -6.43 -14.16
C ASN A 91 -8.59 -7.60 -14.47
N ALA A 92 -8.39 -7.96 -15.73
CA ALA A 92 -7.42 -9.00 -16.13
C ALA A 92 -5.97 -8.64 -15.73
N ARG A 93 -5.60 -7.34 -15.82
CA ARG A 93 -4.32 -6.83 -15.37
C ARG A 93 -4.15 -6.99 -13.85
N LEU A 94 -5.17 -6.60 -13.07
CA LEU A 94 -5.19 -6.78 -11.62
C LEU A 94 -5.08 -8.26 -11.25
N ASP A 95 -5.85 -9.14 -11.89
CA ASP A 95 -5.81 -10.59 -11.65
C ASP A 95 -4.40 -11.16 -11.86
N GLY A 96 -3.72 -10.74 -12.94
CA GLY A 96 -2.33 -11.13 -13.23
C GLY A 96 -1.36 -10.70 -12.13
N ILE A 97 -1.48 -9.45 -11.65
CA ILE A 97 -0.63 -8.93 -10.57
C ILE A 97 -0.91 -9.66 -9.26
N MET A 98 -2.18 -9.82 -8.88
CA MET A 98 -2.57 -10.49 -7.64
C MET A 98 -2.15 -11.98 -7.63
N SER A 99 -2.27 -12.68 -8.76
CA SER A 99 -1.82 -14.06 -8.90
C SER A 99 -0.31 -14.20 -8.70
N ASN A 100 0.48 -13.30 -9.32
CA ASN A 100 1.93 -13.28 -9.17
C ASN A 100 2.36 -12.99 -7.73
N LEU A 101 1.77 -11.96 -7.11
CA LEU A 101 2.03 -11.62 -5.71
C LEU A 101 1.61 -12.75 -4.76
N THR A 102 0.45 -13.36 -4.96
CA THR A 102 0.01 -14.50 -4.15
C THR A 102 1.02 -15.64 -4.21
N SER A 103 1.54 -15.95 -5.40
CA SER A 103 2.57 -16.98 -5.58
C SER A 103 3.89 -16.61 -4.89
N ALA A 104 4.30 -15.35 -4.99
CA ALA A 104 5.50 -14.83 -4.34
C ALA A 104 5.38 -14.88 -2.81
N ILE A 105 4.25 -14.41 -2.27
CA ILE A 105 3.96 -14.44 -0.83
C ILE A 105 3.93 -15.87 -0.32
N ALA A 106 3.26 -16.78 -1.02
CA ALA A 106 3.18 -18.18 -0.61
C ALA A 106 4.54 -18.87 -0.49
N SER A 107 5.57 -18.38 -1.19
CA SER A 107 6.95 -18.91 -1.07
C SER A 107 7.61 -18.56 0.26
N VAL A 108 7.16 -17.51 0.94
CA VAL A 108 7.69 -17.03 2.22
C VAL A 108 6.68 -17.12 3.37
N ASP A 109 5.39 -17.03 3.05
CA ASP A 109 4.27 -17.15 4.00
C ASP A 109 3.10 -17.94 3.36
N PRO A 110 3.09 -19.28 3.48
CA PRO A 110 2.05 -20.10 2.87
C PRO A 110 0.66 -19.92 3.50
N THR A 111 0.55 -19.21 4.64
CA THR A 111 -0.75 -18.93 5.29
C THR A 111 -1.67 -18.05 4.44
N ILE A 112 -1.14 -17.44 3.37
CA ILE A 112 -1.95 -16.68 2.39
C ILE A 112 -3.06 -17.55 1.79
N TYR A 113 -2.88 -18.86 1.70
CA TYR A 113 -3.89 -19.79 1.18
C TYR A 113 -4.98 -20.12 2.21
N ASP A 114 -4.74 -19.89 3.50
CA ASP A 114 -5.74 -20.13 4.56
C ASP A 114 -6.83 -19.05 4.56
N LYS A 115 -6.48 -17.84 4.12
CA LYS A 115 -7.39 -16.69 3.97
C LYS A 115 -7.06 -15.95 2.65
N PRO A 116 -7.50 -16.46 1.50
CA PRO A 116 -7.24 -15.84 0.19
C PRO A 116 -7.81 -14.43 0.12
N TYR A 117 -7.12 -13.53 -0.61
CA TYR A 117 -7.60 -12.18 -0.82
C TYR A 117 -8.84 -12.16 -1.72
N LEU A 118 -9.84 -11.36 -1.31
CA LEU A 118 -10.96 -10.96 -2.15
C LEU A 118 -10.70 -9.54 -2.61
N TYR A 119 -10.77 -9.28 -3.90
CA TYR A 119 -10.40 -7.96 -4.43
C TYR A 119 -11.25 -7.55 -5.62
N PHE A 120 -11.30 -6.24 -5.88
CA PHE A 120 -11.95 -5.68 -7.06
C PHE A 120 -11.40 -4.27 -7.34
N ILE A 121 -11.62 -3.78 -8.57
CA ILE A 121 -11.37 -2.40 -8.95
C ILE A 121 -12.66 -1.60 -8.73
N ASN A 122 -12.56 -0.49 -7.99
CA ASN A 122 -13.66 0.45 -7.81
C ASN A 122 -13.58 1.63 -8.79
N ASN A 123 -14.61 2.49 -8.81
CA ASN A 123 -14.72 3.62 -9.75
C ASN A 123 -14.07 4.93 -9.24
N GLU A 124 -13.43 4.92 -8.06
CA GLU A 124 -12.77 6.09 -7.50
C GLU A 124 -11.56 6.51 -8.32
N LYS A 125 -11.45 7.82 -8.57
CA LYS A 125 -10.38 8.42 -9.35
C LYS A 125 -9.17 8.88 -8.53
N SER A 126 -9.24 8.78 -7.21
CA SER A 126 -8.10 9.05 -6.33
C SER A 126 -7.05 7.95 -6.46
N PHE A 127 -5.78 8.34 -6.34
CA PHE A 127 -4.66 7.41 -6.29
C PHE A 127 -4.65 6.66 -4.96
N ASN A 128 -5.25 5.47 -4.92
CA ASN A 128 -5.32 4.66 -3.71
C ASN A 128 -5.61 3.19 -4.00
N ALA A 129 -5.20 2.34 -3.05
CA ALA A 129 -5.69 0.99 -2.82
C ALA A 129 -5.73 0.77 -1.32
N PHE A 130 -6.56 -0.14 -0.83
CA PHE A 130 -6.59 -0.47 0.59
C PHE A 130 -6.97 -1.92 0.83
N CYS A 131 -6.37 -2.49 1.87
CA CYS A 131 -6.78 -3.76 2.44
C CYS A 131 -7.53 -3.52 3.74
N THR A 132 -8.63 -4.23 3.96
CA THR A 132 -9.45 -4.15 5.17
C THR A 132 -9.58 -5.52 5.86
N LEU A 133 -10.54 -5.65 6.79
CA LEU A 133 -10.80 -6.91 7.48
C LEU A 133 -11.02 -8.06 6.49
N GLY A 134 -10.64 -9.25 6.88
CA GLY A 134 -10.90 -10.45 6.11
C GLY A 134 -10.04 -10.61 4.86
N HIS A 135 -8.98 -9.82 4.68
CA HIS A 135 -8.19 -9.74 3.45
C HIS A 135 -9.01 -9.26 2.24
N ASP A 136 -10.02 -8.40 2.50
CA ASP A 136 -10.75 -7.75 1.42
C ASP A 136 -9.98 -6.53 0.94
N MET A 137 -9.80 -6.41 -0.37
CA MET A 137 -9.01 -5.36 -0.99
C MET A 137 -9.80 -4.61 -2.05
N SER A 138 -9.73 -3.29 -2.02
CA SER A 138 -10.31 -2.43 -3.04
C SER A 138 -9.22 -1.58 -3.69
N VAL A 139 -9.19 -1.56 -5.02
CA VAL A 139 -8.20 -0.84 -5.81
C VAL A 139 -8.90 0.24 -6.62
N ASN A 140 -8.50 1.48 -6.43
CA ASN A 140 -9.12 2.61 -7.15
C ASN A 140 -8.67 2.62 -8.61
N THR A 141 -9.58 2.94 -9.54
CA THR A 141 -9.20 3.19 -10.95
C THR A 141 -8.11 4.24 -11.07
N GLY A 142 -8.10 5.27 -10.19
CA GLY A 142 -7.07 6.31 -10.18
C GLY A 142 -5.64 5.79 -9.94
N LEU A 143 -5.47 4.62 -9.32
CA LEU A 143 -4.16 3.97 -9.20
C LEU A 143 -3.56 3.66 -10.58
N PHE A 144 -4.36 3.09 -11.47
CA PHE A 144 -3.96 2.72 -12.83
C PHE A 144 -3.81 3.93 -13.77
N ASP A 145 -4.49 5.03 -13.46
CA ASP A 145 -4.35 6.29 -14.19
C ASP A 145 -2.98 6.96 -13.91
N VAL A 146 -2.40 6.70 -12.74
CA VAL A 146 -1.11 7.27 -12.29
C VAL A 146 0.06 6.33 -12.51
N LEU A 147 -0.12 5.03 -12.23
CA LEU A 147 0.90 4.00 -12.40
C LEU A 147 0.64 3.21 -13.68
N THR A 148 1.48 3.46 -14.68
CA THR A 148 1.41 2.75 -15.96
C THR A 148 2.19 1.44 -15.96
N ASN A 149 3.06 1.26 -14.97
CA ASN A 149 3.99 0.15 -14.80
C ASN A 149 3.46 -0.87 -13.77
N ASP A 150 3.42 -2.14 -14.13
CA ASP A 150 2.96 -3.23 -13.25
C ASP A 150 3.87 -3.44 -12.05
N ASP A 151 5.17 -3.19 -12.19
CA ASP A 151 6.12 -3.32 -11.07
C ASP A 151 5.76 -2.37 -9.92
N GLU A 152 5.39 -1.10 -10.23
CA GLU A 152 4.99 -0.11 -9.23
C GLU A 152 3.62 -0.42 -8.63
N ILE A 153 2.66 -0.88 -9.46
CA ILE A 153 1.35 -1.33 -8.98
C ILE A 153 1.52 -2.51 -8.02
N ALA A 154 2.37 -3.47 -8.38
CA ALA A 154 2.67 -4.63 -7.54
C ALA A 154 3.27 -4.22 -6.18
N VAL A 155 4.08 -3.16 -6.11
CA VAL A 155 4.59 -2.64 -4.83
C VAL A 155 3.45 -2.13 -3.96
N VAL A 156 2.51 -1.35 -4.51
CA VAL A 156 1.34 -0.87 -3.77
C VAL A 156 0.50 -2.03 -3.27
N LEU A 157 0.16 -2.97 -4.14
CA LEU A 157 -0.65 -4.13 -3.77
C LEU A 157 0.08 -5.05 -2.77
N GLY A 158 1.39 -5.24 -2.94
CA GLY A 158 2.22 -5.99 -2.00
C GLY A 158 2.28 -5.36 -0.61
N HIS A 159 2.28 -4.02 -0.52
CA HIS A 159 2.17 -3.28 0.73
C HIS A 159 0.81 -3.49 1.39
N GLU A 160 -0.29 -3.38 0.65
CA GLU A 160 -1.63 -3.63 1.16
C GLU A 160 -1.82 -5.10 1.59
N MET A 161 -1.26 -6.04 0.82
CA MET A 161 -1.24 -7.45 1.21
C MET A 161 -0.39 -7.68 2.46
N GLY A 162 0.69 -6.93 2.66
CA GLY A 162 1.46 -6.92 3.90
C GLY A 162 0.63 -6.54 5.12
N HIS A 163 -0.22 -5.50 4.98
CA HIS A 163 -1.18 -5.14 6.03
C HIS A 163 -2.16 -6.27 6.31
N GLY A 164 -2.67 -6.94 5.29
CA GLY A 164 -3.57 -8.10 5.43
C GLY A 164 -2.91 -9.26 6.16
N GLN A 165 -1.75 -9.74 5.68
CA GLN A 165 -1.00 -10.86 6.26
C GLN A 165 -0.63 -10.65 7.74
N LYS A 166 -0.53 -9.39 8.20
CA LYS A 166 -0.29 -9.03 9.61
C LYS A 166 -1.55 -8.64 10.38
N ASP A 167 -2.74 -8.83 9.80
CA ASP A 167 -4.02 -8.44 10.41
C ASP A 167 -4.03 -6.98 10.93
N HIS A 168 -3.24 -6.07 10.31
CA HIS A 168 -3.17 -4.67 10.73
C HIS A 168 -4.53 -3.98 10.77
N PRO A 169 -5.44 -4.18 9.78
CA PRO A 169 -6.79 -3.62 9.82
C PRO A 169 -7.59 -4.08 11.04
N ALA A 170 -7.51 -5.36 11.41
CA ALA A 170 -8.23 -5.89 12.57
C ALA A 170 -7.63 -5.39 13.89
N ILE A 171 -6.31 -5.23 13.96
CA ILE A 171 -5.62 -4.64 15.12
C ILE A 171 -6.03 -3.16 15.27
N GLY A 172 -6.03 -2.39 14.18
CA GLY A 172 -6.44 -0.99 14.15
C GLY A 172 -7.90 -0.81 14.58
N ALA A 173 -8.80 -1.60 14.02
CA ALA A 173 -10.21 -1.59 14.37
C ALA A 173 -10.44 -1.84 15.87
N LYS A 174 -9.73 -2.83 16.46
CA LYS A 174 -9.81 -3.12 17.90
C LYS A 174 -9.28 -1.99 18.77
N ARG A 175 -8.19 -1.31 18.37
CA ARG A 175 -7.64 -0.15 19.08
C ARG A 175 -8.61 1.02 19.10
N SER A 176 -9.39 1.21 18.06
CA SER A 176 -10.36 2.30 17.93
C SER A 176 -11.62 2.12 18.79
N ILE A 177 -11.87 0.93 19.38
CA ILE A 177 -13.07 0.66 20.20
C ILE A 177 -13.08 1.51 21.48
N GLY A 178 -11.97 1.55 22.20
CA GLY A 178 -11.88 2.29 23.48
C GLY A 178 -12.18 3.78 23.35
N PRO A 179 -11.48 4.51 22.46
CA PRO A 179 -11.77 5.90 22.17
C PRO A 179 -13.22 6.17 21.73
N ALA A 180 -13.78 5.29 20.91
CA ALA A 180 -15.16 5.41 20.42
C ALA A 180 -16.21 5.23 21.54
N VAL A 181 -15.99 4.28 22.44
CA VAL A 181 -16.85 4.09 23.62
C VAL A 181 -16.79 5.30 24.56
N LEU A 182 -15.57 5.84 24.79
CA LEU A 182 -15.39 7.04 25.61
C LEU A 182 -16.08 8.26 25.00
N ALA A 183 -15.95 8.45 23.69
CA ALA A 183 -16.60 9.56 22.99
C ALA A 183 -18.13 9.46 23.03
N ALA A 184 -18.70 8.26 22.98
CA ALA A 184 -20.13 8.05 23.15
C ALA A 184 -20.61 8.39 24.57
N ALA A 185 -19.82 8.07 25.59
CA ALA A 185 -20.14 8.39 26.99
C ALA A 185 -20.17 9.90 27.25
N THR A 186 -19.50 10.72 26.45
CA THR A 186 -19.47 12.19 26.53
C THR A 186 -20.48 12.89 25.61
N GLY A 187 -21.46 12.15 25.06
CA GLY A 187 -22.52 12.70 24.20
C GLY A 187 -22.14 12.84 22.73
N GLY A 188 -20.96 12.39 22.35
CA GLY A 188 -20.56 12.24 20.95
C GLY A 188 -21.20 11.02 20.30
N SER A 189 -21.39 11.04 18.97
CA SER A 189 -21.77 9.87 18.21
C SER A 189 -20.62 8.86 18.25
N ILE A 190 -20.85 7.64 18.78
CA ILE A 190 -19.86 6.55 18.73
C ILE A 190 -19.37 6.33 17.30
N LEU A 191 -20.29 6.41 16.34
CA LEU A 191 -20.02 6.27 14.92
C LEU A 191 -19.20 7.42 14.35
N GLY A 192 -19.52 8.67 14.73
CA GLY A 192 -18.76 9.82 14.28
C GLY A 192 -17.31 9.84 14.80
N ASN A 193 -17.09 9.30 15.99
CA ASN A 193 -15.76 9.27 16.62
C ASN A 193 -14.94 8.03 16.22
N LEU A 194 -15.57 6.88 16.00
CA LEU A 194 -14.93 5.73 15.32
C LEU A 194 -14.53 6.11 13.90
N ALA A 195 -15.43 6.82 13.19
CA ALA A 195 -15.14 7.36 11.87
C ALA A 195 -13.97 8.34 11.89
N ALA A 196 -14.01 9.34 12.77
CA ALA A 196 -12.97 10.36 12.84
C ALA A 196 -11.60 9.78 13.27
N ASN A 197 -11.58 8.79 14.16
CA ASN A 197 -10.33 8.16 14.61
C ASN A 197 -9.81 7.10 13.64
N ALA A 198 -10.68 6.34 12.99
CA ALA A 198 -10.30 5.45 11.90
C ALA A 198 -9.82 6.25 10.68
N TRP A 199 -10.44 7.41 10.43
CA TRP A 199 -10.08 8.33 9.36
C TRP A 199 -8.73 9.03 9.58
N ASN A 200 -8.51 9.59 10.78
CA ASN A 200 -7.30 10.37 11.06
C ASN A 200 -6.04 9.51 11.21
N ASN A 201 -6.16 8.20 11.51
CA ASN A 201 -5.01 7.31 11.71
C ASN A 201 -5.18 5.94 11.04
N GLN A 202 -6.29 5.65 10.36
CA GLN A 202 -6.69 4.30 9.86
C GLN A 202 -6.46 3.17 10.88
N GLY A 203 -6.18 3.50 12.16
CA GLY A 203 -5.78 2.57 13.21
C GLY A 203 -4.41 1.90 12.97
N ILE A 204 -3.72 2.26 11.90
CA ILE A 204 -2.41 1.74 11.49
C ILE A 204 -1.33 2.68 12.04
N THR A 205 -0.26 2.12 12.58
CA THR A 205 0.82 2.87 13.22
C THR A 205 2.06 2.92 12.33
N LYS A 206 2.95 3.92 12.55
CA LYS A 206 4.25 3.99 11.86
C LYS A 206 5.06 2.67 11.88
N PRO A 207 5.13 1.89 12.97
CA PRO A 207 5.76 0.59 12.94
C PRO A 207 5.08 -0.40 11.97
N GLN A 208 3.74 -0.40 11.89
CA GLN A 208 2.99 -1.26 10.99
C GLN A 208 3.19 -0.85 9.52
N GLU A 209 3.29 0.44 9.23
CA GLU A 209 3.66 0.94 7.90
C GLU A 209 5.05 0.46 7.47
N LYS A 210 6.04 0.58 8.37
CA LYS A 210 7.40 0.08 8.11
C LYS A 210 7.44 -1.44 7.93
N GLU A 211 6.59 -2.16 8.65
CA GLU A 211 6.45 -3.61 8.49
C GLU A 211 5.84 -3.95 7.13
N ALA A 212 4.78 -3.25 6.71
CA ALA A 212 4.16 -3.43 5.40
C ALA A 212 5.13 -3.09 4.25
N ASP A 213 5.92 -2.00 4.36
CA ASP A 213 6.99 -1.68 3.40
C ASP A 213 8.08 -2.76 3.35
N ALA A 214 8.41 -3.36 4.49
CA ALA A 214 9.40 -4.43 4.54
C ALA A 214 8.89 -5.70 3.87
N LEU A 215 7.62 -6.04 4.09
CA LEU A 215 6.94 -7.16 3.46
C LEU A 215 6.75 -6.94 1.95
N ALA A 216 6.36 -5.74 1.53
CA ALA A 216 6.29 -5.39 0.11
C ALA A 216 7.62 -5.64 -0.60
N PHE A 217 8.75 -5.21 0.00
CA PHE A 217 10.07 -5.48 -0.54
C PHE A 217 10.35 -6.98 -0.63
N GLU A 218 10.05 -7.75 0.42
CA GLU A 218 10.23 -9.21 0.44
C GLU A 218 9.38 -9.88 -0.64
N TYR A 219 8.12 -9.52 -0.77
CA TYR A 219 7.22 -10.09 -1.77
C TYR A 219 7.65 -9.78 -3.20
N ILE A 220 8.08 -8.55 -3.47
CA ILE A 220 8.57 -8.14 -4.78
C ILE A 220 9.87 -8.89 -5.15
N THR A 221 10.79 -9.10 -4.21
CA THR A 221 12.03 -9.84 -4.47
C THR A 221 11.82 -11.33 -4.72
N HIS A 222 10.67 -11.89 -4.33
CA HIS A 222 10.25 -13.27 -4.62
C HIS A 222 9.30 -13.39 -5.81
N SER A 223 8.99 -12.27 -6.48
CA SER A 223 8.12 -12.20 -7.64
C SER A 223 8.92 -12.04 -8.95
N ASN A 224 8.19 -11.88 -10.06
CA ASN A 224 8.79 -11.53 -11.35
C ASN A 224 8.95 -10.01 -11.55
N TYR A 225 8.55 -9.19 -10.55
CA TYR A 225 8.61 -7.75 -10.65
C TYR A 225 10.00 -7.22 -10.33
N ASN A 226 10.32 -6.05 -10.91
CA ASN A 226 11.59 -5.38 -10.65
C ASN A 226 11.65 -4.85 -9.22
N PRO A 227 12.57 -5.33 -8.36
CA PRO A 227 12.66 -4.86 -6.98
C PRO A 227 12.99 -3.37 -6.86
N GLY A 228 13.53 -2.74 -7.89
CA GLY A 228 13.77 -1.30 -7.95
C GLY A 228 12.49 -0.46 -7.85
N ALA A 229 11.35 -1.01 -8.24
CA ALA A 229 10.05 -0.36 -8.11
C ALA A 229 9.74 0.05 -6.66
N THR A 230 10.27 -0.70 -5.67
CA THR A 230 10.09 -0.39 -4.24
C THR A 230 10.67 0.96 -3.81
N ALA A 231 11.68 1.46 -4.52
CA ALA A 231 12.24 2.80 -4.32
C ALA A 231 11.71 3.79 -5.38
N ALA A 232 11.52 3.33 -6.62
CA ALA A 232 11.08 4.14 -7.74
C ALA A 232 9.74 4.82 -7.48
N ILE A 233 8.76 4.11 -6.91
CA ILE A 233 7.43 4.66 -6.60
C ILE A 233 7.51 5.85 -5.65
N TRP A 234 8.38 5.82 -4.64
CA TRP A 234 8.58 6.96 -3.73
C TRP A 234 9.30 8.11 -4.40
N GLN A 235 10.22 7.82 -5.33
CA GLN A 235 10.83 8.86 -6.15
C GLN A 235 9.79 9.54 -7.05
N ARG A 236 8.88 8.78 -7.67
CA ARG A 236 7.75 9.33 -8.44
C ARG A 236 6.87 10.25 -7.58
N VAL A 237 6.53 9.85 -6.37
CA VAL A 237 5.76 10.67 -5.42
C VAL A 237 6.51 11.97 -5.09
N ILE A 238 7.81 11.89 -4.78
CA ILE A 238 8.65 13.05 -4.50
C ILE A 238 8.71 14.00 -5.71
N ASP A 239 8.92 13.48 -6.91
CA ASP A 239 9.04 14.30 -8.13
C ASP A 239 7.72 15.02 -8.45
N LYS A 240 6.59 14.33 -8.28
CA LYS A 240 5.26 14.92 -8.48
C LYS A 240 4.89 15.92 -7.38
N SER A 241 5.30 15.71 -6.13
CA SER A 241 5.04 16.64 -5.02
C SER A 241 5.80 17.95 -5.16
N ASN A 242 7.02 17.91 -5.70
CA ASN A 242 7.83 19.11 -5.92
C ASN A 242 7.41 19.94 -7.15
N GLY A 243 6.62 19.36 -8.05
CA GLY A 243 6.24 19.98 -9.33
C GLY A 243 4.77 20.32 -9.50
N SER A 244 3.86 19.83 -8.68
CA SER A 244 2.42 20.01 -8.90
C SER A 244 1.61 20.00 -7.60
N LYS A 245 0.58 20.89 -7.57
CA LYS A 245 -0.46 20.94 -6.54
C LYS A 245 -1.54 19.87 -6.74
N THR A 246 -1.20 18.64 -7.13
CA THR A 246 -2.21 17.58 -7.29
C THR A 246 -2.40 16.85 -5.96
N PRO A 247 -3.56 17.02 -5.30
CA PRO A 247 -3.86 16.41 -3.99
C PRO A 247 -3.91 14.87 -4.02
N GLU A 248 -4.04 14.24 -5.19
CA GLU A 248 -4.46 12.86 -5.35
C GLU A 248 -3.39 11.83 -4.98
N ILE A 249 -2.11 12.10 -5.28
CA ILE A 249 -0.99 11.24 -4.86
C ILE A 249 -0.68 11.42 -3.37
N PHE A 250 -1.05 12.59 -2.81
CA PHE A 250 -0.82 12.92 -1.42
C PHE A 250 -1.57 12.02 -0.43
N TYR A 251 -2.75 11.48 -0.77
CA TYR A 251 -3.54 10.71 0.20
C TYR A 251 -2.96 9.33 0.52
N TRP A 252 -2.43 8.62 -0.47
CA TRP A 252 -1.77 7.33 -0.23
C TRP A 252 -0.42 7.51 0.49
N ALA A 253 0.36 8.51 0.08
CA ALA A 253 1.66 8.83 0.68
C ALA A 253 1.55 9.51 2.06
N TYR A 254 0.47 10.26 2.30
CA TYR A 254 0.29 11.10 3.49
C TYR A 254 -0.96 10.76 4.31
N GLY A 255 -1.45 9.54 4.30
CA GLY A 255 -2.64 9.10 5.06
C GLY A 255 -2.60 9.38 6.57
N GLY A 256 -2.18 10.59 6.95
CA GLY A 256 -2.06 11.10 8.31
C GLY A 256 -0.62 11.49 8.66
N SER A 257 -0.45 12.33 9.70
CA SER A 257 0.84 12.83 10.22
C SER A 257 1.79 11.73 10.73
N ASP A 258 1.37 10.47 10.67
CA ASP A 258 2.04 9.34 11.31
C ASP A 258 2.80 8.40 10.37
N HIS A 259 2.77 8.64 9.04
CA HIS A 259 3.60 7.87 8.09
C HIS A 259 5.06 8.33 8.08
N PRO A 260 6.04 7.43 7.77
CA PRO A 260 7.39 7.84 7.42
C PRO A 260 7.36 8.76 6.19
N SER A 261 8.30 9.72 6.08
CA SER A 261 8.37 10.57 4.89
C SER A 261 8.71 9.75 3.65
N ASP A 262 8.24 10.19 2.46
CA ASP A 262 8.50 9.53 1.18
C ASP A 262 10.00 9.38 0.91
N THR A 263 10.78 10.41 1.26
CA THR A 263 12.24 10.35 1.20
C THR A 263 12.80 9.23 2.08
N SER A 264 12.29 9.07 3.31
CA SER A 264 12.73 8.00 4.22
C SER A 264 12.34 6.61 3.68
N ARG A 265 11.15 6.48 3.08
CA ARG A 265 10.69 5.21 2.49
C ARG A 265 11.53 4.84 1.27
N ARG A 266 11.77 5.81 0.35
CA ARG A 266 12.67 5.66 -0.80
C ARG A 266 14.06 5.22 -0.38
N ASP A 267 14.64 5.92 0.60
CA ASP A 267 16.00 5.69 1.03
C ASP A 267 16.15 4.33 1.73
N THR A 268 15.18 3.93 2.53
CA THR A 268 15.13 2.59 3.15
C THR A 268 15.03 1.49 2.08
N ALA A 269 14.21 1.68 1.04
CA ALA A 269 14.13 0.73 -0.07
C ALA A 269 15.45 0.64 -0.84
N ALA A 270 16.12 1.77 -1.10
CA ALA A 270 17.44 1.78 -1.74
C ALA A 270 18.50 1.04 -0.90
N GLU A 271 18.52 1.22 0.42
CA GLU A 271 19.40 0.49 1.33
C GLU A 271 19.13 -1.03 1.32
N LYS A 272 17.86 -1.43 1.23
CA LYS A 272 17.49 -2.85 1.07
C LYS A 272 17.94 -3.41 -0.28
N LEU A 273 17.82 -2.65 -1.38
CA LEU A 273 18.33 -3.05 -2.70
C LEU A 273 19.86 -3.21 -2.68
N GLU A 274 20.58 -2.29 -2.04
CA GLU A 274 22.01 -2.42 -1.85
C GLU A 274 22.36 -3.69 -1.08
N ALA A 275 21.69 -3.95 0.05
CA ALA A 275 21.89 -5.17 0.82
C ALA A 275 21.54 -6.44 0.01
N TYR A 276 20.45 -6.42 -0.75
CA TYR A 276 20.00 -7.52 -1.60
C TYR A 276 21.00 -7.87 -2.70
N SER A 277 21.71 -6.87 -3.22
CA SER A 277 22.82 -7.05 -4.18
C SER A 277 24.11 -7.60 -3.53
N GLY A 278 24.15 -7.86 -2.24
CA GLY A 278 25.39 -8.16 -1.50
C GLY A 278 26.30 -6.93 -1.36
N LYS A 279 25.76 -5.72 -1.38
CA LYS A 279 26.45 -4.42 -1.34
C LYS A 279 27.30 -4.10 -2.58
N HIS A 280 26.98 -4.75 -3.69
CA HIS A 280 27.66 -4.50 -4.96
C HIS A 280 27.04 -3.36 -5.76
N VAL A 281 25.74 -3.10 -5.59
CA VAL A 281 24.99 -2.10 -6.36
C VAL A 281 24.50 -1.03 -5.41
N SER A 282 24.74 0.24 -5.76
CA SER A 282 24.29 1.40 -4.99
C SER A 282 23.85 2.53 -5.93
N ILE A 283 23.24 3.58 -5.37
CA ILE A 283 22.81 4.75 -6.11
C ILE A 283 23.26 6.03 -5.40
N ASP A 284 23.71 7.00 -6.18
CA ASP A 284 23.78 8.37 -5.71
C ASP A 284 22.36 8.97 -5.78
N LYS A 285 21.75 9.14 -4.62
CA LYS A 285 20.33 9.54 -4.51
C LYS A 285 20.07 10.98 -5.00
N ASP A 286 21.09 11.84 -4.93
CA ASP A 286 21.00 13.24 -5.34
C ASP A 286 21.13 13.37 -6.85
N GLU A 287 22.07 12.65 -7.44
CA GLU A 287 22.36 12.72 -8.87
C GLU A 287 21.64 11.66 -9.71
N GLY A 288 21.11 10.59 -9.11
CA GLY A 288 20.50 9.48 -9.82
C GLY A 288 21.53 8.63 -10.60
N VAL A 289 22.77 8.55 -10.09
CA VAL A 289 23.84 7.74 -10.70
C VAL A 289 23.85 6.35 -10.06
N VAL A 290 23.64 5.33 -10.87
CA VAL A 290 23.76 3.93 -10.43
C VAL A 290 25.23 3.52 -10.43
N LYS A 291 25.68 2.90 -9.35
CA LYS A 291 27.06 2.46 -9.16
C LYS A 291 27.12 0.93 -8.97
N VAL A 292 28.14 0.31 -9.56
CA VAL A 292 28.46 -1.10 -9.40
C VAL A 292 29.87 -1.21 -8.86
N ASN A 293 30.07 -1.94 -7.75
CA ASN A 293 31.36 -2.03 -7.06
C ASN A 293 31.99 -0.65 -6.79
N LYS A 294 31.15 0.34 -6.41
CA LYS A 294 31.51 1.73 -6.15
C LYS A 294 31.94 2.56 -7.38
N GLN A 295 31.91 1.97 -8.58
CA GLN A 295 32.22 2.65 -9.84
C GLN A 295 30.91 3.06 -10.52
N GLU A 296 30.90 4.24 -11.15
CA GLU A 296 29.73 4.73 -11.87
C GLU A 296 29.41 3.85 -13.07
N PHE A 297 28.17 3.38 -13.12
CA PHE A 297 27.66 2.59 -14.22
C PHE A 297 26.88 3.46 -15.19
N VAL A 298 25.79 4.08 -14.73
CA VAL A 298 24.92 4.89 -15.60
C VAL A 298 24.14 5.93 -14.81
N LYS A 299 23.88 7.07 -15.46
CA LYS A 299 22.89 8.06 -15.11
C LYS A 299 21.82 8.03 -16.21
N PRO A 300 20.70 7.35 -16.02
CA PRO A 300 19.69 7.22 -17.07
C PRO A 300 19.04 8.56 -17.41
N ALA A 301 18.64 8.76 -18.67
CA ALA A 301 17.76 9.84 -19.07
C ALA A 301 16.33 9.60 -18.60
N ALA A 302 15.47 10.63 -18.57
CA ALA A 302 14.03 10.45 -18.38
C ALA A 302 13.41 9.73 -19.59
N ALA A 303 12.34 8.94 -19.38
CA ALA A 303 11.66 8.22 -20.45
C ALA A 303 10.17 8.07 -20.17
N GLY A 304 9.34 8.43 -21.15
CA GLY A 304 7.89 8.40 -20.96
C GLY A 304 7.45 9.30 -19.80
N ASP A 305 6.77 8.75 -18.86
CA ASP A 305 6.30 9.42 -17.63
C ASP A 305 7.27 9.25 -16.43
N MET A 306 8.37 8.50 -16.62
CA MET A 306 9.38 8.26 -15.59
C MET A 306 10.47 9.33 -15.59
N SER A 307 10.79 9.88 -14.44
CA SER A 307 11.96 10.74 -14.26
C SER A 307 13.27 9.94 -14.40
N ALA A 308 14.37 10.65 -14.64
CA ALA A 308 15.71 10.06 -14.69
C ALA A 308 16.06 9.31 -13.40
N LYS A 309 15.72 9.88 -12.25
CA LYS A 309 15.97 9.25 -10.94
C LYS A 309 15.10 8.02 -10.71
N GLU A 310 13.83 8.07 -11.11
CA GLU A 310 12.94 6.93 -11.04
C GLU A 310 13.48 5.76 -11.88
N ARG A 311 13.89 6.00 -13.13
CA ARG A 311 14.54 4.99 -13.96
C ARG A 311 15.84 4.46 -13.35
N ALA A 312 16.61 5.29 -12.65
CA ALA A 312 17.82 4.84 -11.97
C ALA A 312 17.54 3.79 -10.90
N TYR A 313 16.42 3.90 -10.17
CA TYR A 313 16.02 2.87 -9.21
C TYR A 313 15.62 1.56 -9.90
N PHE A 314 14.95 1.59 -11.06
CA PHE A 314 14.67 0.39 -11.85
C PHE A 314 15.96 -0.30 -12.32
N VAL A 315 16.94 0.48 -12.79
CA VAL A 315 18.26 -0.06 -13.17
C VAL A 315 18.97 -0.66 -11.96
N MET A 316 18.94 0.04 -10.82
CA MET A 316 19.49 -0.48 -9.55
C MET A 316 18.84 -1.80 -9.14
N GLY A 317 17.52 -1.90 -9.25
CA GLY A 317 16.77 -3.12 -8.90
C GLY A 317 17.12 -4.29 -9.79
N ASN A 318 17.18 -4.11 -11.11
CA ASN A 318 17.58 -5.15 -12.05
C ASN A 318 19.03 -5.62 -11.81
N LEU A 319 19.95 -4.70 -11.56
CA LEU A 319 21.32 -5.05 -11.19
C LEU A 319 21.37 -5.79 -9.86
N ALA A 320 20.62 -5.33 -8.86
CA ALA A 320 20.56 -5.98 -7.55
C ALA A 320 20.06 -7.42 -7.67
N ALA A 321 19.00 -7.65 -8.46
CA ALA A 321 18.49 -8.99 -8.76
C ALA A 321 19.52 -9.84 -9.52
N ALA A 322 20.22 -9.27 -10.51
CA ALA A 322 21.27 -9.96 -11.24
C ALA A 322 22.41 -10.42 -10.33
N TYR A 323 22.84 -9.57 -9.40
CA TYR A 323 23.87 -9.92 -8.43
C TYR A 323 23.38 -10.96 -7.42
N HIS A 324 22.19 -10.81 -6.89
CA HIS A 324 21.57 -11.75 -5.96
C HIS A 324 21.48 -13.17 -6.57
N ASN A 325 21.07 -13.24 -7.84
CA ASN A 325 20.91 -14.50 -8.56
C ASN A 325 22.21 -15.04 -9.19
N GLY A 326 23.34 -14.36 -9.00
CA GLY A 326 24.66 -14.81 -9.46
C GLY A 326 24.98 -14.55 -10.93
N HIS A 327 24.13 -13.80 -11.68
CA HIS A 327 24.36 -13.40 -13.07
C HIS A 327 25.53 -12.44 -13.27
N ASN A 328 26.04 -11.83 -12.19
CA ASN A 328 27.23 -10.98 -12.24
C ASN A 328 28.50 -11.70 -12.73
N LYS A 329 28.50 -13.04 -12.72
CA LYS A 329 29.60 -13.86 -13.27
C LYS A 329 29.53 -14.00 -14.78
N GLU A 330 28.39 -13.72 -15.39
CA GLU A 330 28.14 -13.82 -16.81
C GLU A 330 28.54 -12.49 -17.52
N ALA A 331 28.69 -12.55 -18.85
CA ALA A 331 29.00 -11.35 -19.63
C ALA A 331 27.80 -10.43 -19.72
N ALA A 332 28.05 -9.11 -19.63
CA ALA A 332 27.08 -8.13 -20.05
C ALA A 332 27.04 -8.11 -21.59
N THR A 333 25.84 -8.19 -22.15
CA THR A 333 25.56 -8.26 -23.60
C THR A 333 24.49 -7.25 -23.97
N VAL A 334 24.30 -7.07 -25.28
CA VAL A 334 23.27 -6.18 -25.84
C VAL A 334 22.30 -7.02 -26.67
N GLU A 335 21.00 -6.79 -26.45
CA GLU A 335 19.92 -7.32 -27.26
C GLU A 335 19.00 -6.16 -27.69
N GLY A 336 19.10 -5.75 -28.96
CA GLY A 336 18.44 -4.53 -29.44
C GLY A 336 18.95 -3.29 -28.67
N GLN A 337 18.05 -2.58 -27.97
CA GLN A 337 18.41 -1.44 -27.13
C GLN A 337 18.59 -1.85 -25.63
N THR A 338 18.56 -3.14 -25.33
CA THR A 338 18.59 -3.60 -23.94
C THR A 338 19.95 -4.15 -23.56
N VAL A 339 20.54 -3.59 -22.51
CA VAL A 339 21.71 -4.14 -21.83
C VAL A 339 21.24 -5.28 -20.91
N LYS A 340 21.87 -6.44 -21.03
CA LYS A 340 21.60 -7.63 -20.21
C LYS A 340 22.85 -8.02 -19.43
N LEU A 341 22.67 -8.64 -18.27
CA LEU A 341 23.73 -9.30 -17.51
C LEU A 341 23.33 -10.77 -17.37
N GLY A 342 24.00 -11.64 -18.12
CA GLY A 342 23.47 -12.99 -18.37
C GLY A 342 22.09 -12.94 -18.97
N ALA A 343 21.13 -13.64 -18.35
CA ALA A 343 19.73 -13.65 -18.79
C ALA A 343 18.94 -12.43 -18.29
N GLN A 344 19.45 -11.71 -17.25
CA GLN A 344 18.73 -10.60 -16.62
C GLN A 344 18.80 -9.32 -17.46
N PRO A 345 17.67 -8.76 -17.93
CA PRO A 345 17.62 -7.41 -18.47
C PRO A 345 17.99 -6.38 -17.40
N ILE A 346 18.88 -5.46 -17.73
CA ILE A 346 19.33 -4.41 -16.79
C ILE A 346 18.67 -3.09 -17.12
N MET A 347 18.72 -2.68 -18.39
CA MET A 347 18.23 -1.40 -18.83
C MET A 347 17.93 -1.44 -20.32
N THR A 348 16.79 -0.92 -20.74
CA THR A 348 16.53 -0.58 -22.15
C THR A 348 16.88 0.89 -22.36
N CYS A 349 17.83 1.16 -23.24
CA CYS A 349 18.27 2.52 -23.55
C CYS A 349 17.24 3.24 -24.43
N VAL A 350 17.08 4.53 -24.15
CA VAL A 350 16.23 5.47 -24.90
C VAL A 350 17.06 6.66 -25.35
N ASP A 351 16.43 7.55 -26.12
CA ASP A 351 17.08 8.79 -26.52
C ASP A 351 17.54 9.61 -25.29
N GLY A 352 18.80 10.01 -25.30
CA GLY A 352 19.45 10.71 -24.18
C GLY A 352 20.24 9.79 -23.24
N ASP A 353 20.08 8.47 -23.32
CA ASP A 353 20.96 7.51 -22.66
C ASP A 353 22.27 7.32 -23.45
N GLU A 354 23.31 6.82 -22.81
CA GLU A 354 24.48 6.28 -23.50
C GLU A 354 24.08 5.03 -24.31
N SER A 355 24.85 4.72 -25.38
CA SER A 355 24.53 3.54 -26.19
C SER A 355 24.63 2.24 -25.39
N PRO A 356 23.79 1.24 -25.70
CA PRO A 356 23.79 -0.03 -24.96
C PRO A 356 25.14 -0.76 -25.04
N GLU A 357 25.91 -0.59 -26.15
CA GLU A 357 27.23 -1.18 -26.30
C GLU A 357 28.25 -0.56 -25.30
N VAL A 358 28.24 0.77 -25.17
CA VAL A 358 29.10 1.48 -24.20
C VAL A 358 28.78 1.04 -22.78
N LEU A 359 27.47 0.92 -22.45
CA LEU A 359 27.04 0.48 -21.11
C LEU A 359 27.41 -0.98 -20.86
N ALA A 360 27.22 -1.88 -21.83
CA ALA A 360 27.59 -3.29 -21.68
C ALA A 360 29.11 -3.45 -21.50
N GLU A 361 29.93 -2.71 -22.28
CA GLU A 361 31.39 -2.71 -22.13
C GLU A 361 31.80 -2.20 -20.76
N ARG A 362 31.19 -1.07 -20.29
CA ARG A 362 31.43 -0.51 -18.95
C ARG A 362 31.06 -1.53 -17.87
N LEU A 363 29.89 -2.13 -17.95
CA LEU A 363 29.42 -3.11 -16.97
C LEU A 363 30.37 -4.32 -16.89
N ASN A 364 30.88 -4.80 -18.03
CA ASN A 364 31.88 -5.88 -18.08
C ASN A 364 33.20 -5.53 -17.39
N LYS A 365 33.56 -4.24 -17.32
CA LYS A 365 34.79 -3.77 -16.67
C LYS A 365 34.64 -3.60 -15.15
N ILE A 366 33.44 -3.23 -14.67
CA ILE A 366 33.23 -2.83 -13.26
C ILE A 366 32.51 -3.88 -12.42
N LYS A 367 31.88 -4.89 -13.02
CA LYS A 367 31.12 -5.96 -12.34
C LYS A 367 32.00 -6.93 -11.54
#